data_fed7f651b50c22d85f512f15762ea103
#
_entry.id   fed7f651b50c22d85f512f15762ea103
#
_cell.length_a   1.000
_cell.length_b   1.000
_cell.length_c   1.000
_cell.angle_alpha   90.00
_cell.angle_beta   90.00
_cell.angle_gamma   90.00
#
_symmetry.space_group_name_H-M   'P 1'
#
loop_
_entity.id
_entity.type
_entity.pdbx_description
1 polymer ?
#
loop_
_entity_poly.entity_id
_entity_poly.type
_entity_poly.pdbx_seq_one_letter_code
_entity_poly.pdbx_strand_id
1 'polypeptide(L)'
;MSEDGERHFNIHTDPDTMAGHYANFANVSHSDYEFTLTFARVDHEVEEGEVPGVVVSRINLSPRFMRELIDAMEDNYSKWQTSEGIKNLPEFGGPNDPRSE
;
A
#
# COMPACT_ATOMS: atom_id res chain seq x y z
N MET A 1 -4.31 -34.40 -5.05
CA MET A 1 -4.01 -33.67 -5.04
C MET A 1 -3.15 -33.32 -5.69
N SER A 2 -3.23 -32.66 -6.07
CA SER A 2 -2.39 -32.31 -6.80
C SER A 2 -1.25 -32.37 -6.20
N GLU A 3 -0.74 -33.22 -6.21
CA GLU A 3 0.32 -33.30 -5.63
C GLU A 3 1.25 -32.42 -6.08
N ASP A 4 1.14 -31.92 -7.14
CA ASP A 4 2.11 -31.01 -7.59
C ASP A 4 1.99 -29.75 -6.88
N GLY A 5 0.98 -29.51 -6.11
CA GLY A 5 0.91 -28.31 -5.36
C GLY A 5 0.78 -27.05 -6.13
N GLU A 6 0.72 -27.13 -7.43
CA GLU A 6 0.65 -25.92 -8.19
C GLU A 6 -0.76 -25.38 -8.16
N ARG A 7 -0.91 -24.09 -7.92
CA ARG A 7 -2.19 -23.46 -7.88
C ARG A 7 -2.20 -22.25 -8.80
N HIS A 8 -3.32 -22.05 -9.45
CA HIS A 8 -3.46 -20.92 -10.34
C HIS A 8 -4.64 -20.11 -9.88
N PHE A 9 -4.42 -18.84 -9.60
CA PHE A 9 -5.50 -17.98 -9.18
C PHE A 9 -6.09 -17.32 -10.40
N ASN A 10 -7.40 -17.38 -10.50
CA ASN A 10 -8.08 -16.75 -11.62
C ASN A 10 -8.92 -15.63 -11.05
N ILE A 11 -8.33 -14.44 -10.95
CA ILE A 11 -8.92 -13.33 -10.24
C ILE A 11 -9.53 -12.38 -11.24
N HIS A 12 -10.79 -12.04 -11.01
CA HIS A 12 -11.53 -11.19 -11.91
C HIS A 12 -11.74 -9.82 -11.30
N THR A 13 -11.73 -8.80 -12.12
CA THR A 13 -11.99 -7.43 -11.69
C THR A 13 -13.09 -6.88 -12.57
N ASP A 14 -14.12 -6.31 -11.96
CA ASP A 14 -15.14 -5.69 -12.76
C ASP A 14 -14.72 -4.25 -13.11
N PRO A 15 -15.37 -3.63 -14.09
CA PRO A 15 -14.93 -2.31 -14.53
C PRO A 15 -14.98 -1.25 -13.45
N ASP A 16 -15.94 -1.36 -12.53
CA ASP A 16 -16.06 -0.34 -11.50
C ASP A 16 -14.91 -0.41 -10.50
N THR A 17 -14.35 -1.59 -10.30
CA THR A 17 -13.30 -1.76 -9.32
C THR A 17 -11.92 -1.55 -9.93
N MET A 18 -11.83 -1.67 -11.25
CA MET A 18 -10.52 -1.69 -11.88
C MET A 18 -9.73 -0.41 -11.68
N ALA A 19 -10.40 0.73 -11.63
CA ALA A 19 -9.70 1.99 -11.44
C ALA A 19 -9.14 2.15 -10.04
N GLY A 20 -9.71 1.45 -9.08
CA GLY A 20 -9.26 1.53 -7.71
C GLY A 20 -9.67 2.81 -7.02
N HIS A 21 -9.17 3.00 -5.83
CA HIS A 21 -9.45 4.18 -5.04
C HIS A 21 -8.14 4.77 -4.56
N TYR A 22 -8.06 6.08 -4.63
CA TYR A 22 -6.88 6.75 -4.11
C TYR A 22 -7.03 6.93 -2.61
N ALA A 23 -5.99 6.63 -1.85
CA ALA A 23 -5.98 6.84 -0.41
C ALA A 23 -4.64 7.44 -0.04
N ASN A 24 -4.67 8.40 0.87
CA ASN A 24 -3.45 9.00 1.38
C ASN A 24 -3.41 8.94 2.90
N PHE A 25 -4.24 8.13 3.50
CA PHE A 25 -4.25 7.93 4.94
C PHE A 25 -4.64 6.48 5.20
N ALA A 26 -3.99 5.86 6.16
CA ALA A 26 -4.34 4.50 6.53
C ALA A 26 -4.23 4.34 8.02
N ASN A 27 -5.14 3.56 8.57
CA ASN A 27 -5.10 3.18 9.96
C ASN A 27 -5.11 1.66 10.02
N VAL A 28 -4.28 1.09 10.87
CA VAL A 28 -4.20 -0.35 11.04
C VAL A 28 -4.57 -0.65 12.47
N SER A 29 -5.54 -1.53 12.66
CA SER A 29 -5.92 -1.97 13.98
C SER A 29 -6.02 -3.48 13.97
N HIS A 30 -6.18 -4.08 15.16
CA HIS A 30 -6.25 -5.52 15.21
C HIS A 30 -7.01 -5.98 16.45
N SER A 31 -7.49 -7.20 16.36
CA SER A 31 -8.00 -7.93 17.50
C SER A 31 -7.15 -9.19 17.62
N ASP A 32 -7.60 -10.13 18.45
CA ASP A 32 -6.89 -11.40 18.55
C ASP A 32 -7.00 -12.21 17.28
N TYR A 33 -7.96 -11.90 16.41
CA TYR A 33 -8.25 -12.77 15.30
C TYR A 33 -8.03 -12.15 13.94
N GLU A 34 -7.95 -10.85 13.85
CA GLU A 34 -7.83 -10.26 12.52
C GLU A 34 -7.25 -8.87 12.59
N PHE A 35 -6.73 -8.42 11.48
CA PHE A 35 -6.28 -7.04 11.31
C PHE A 35 -7.27 -6.32 10.43
N THR A 36 -7.44 -5.04 10.68
CA THR A 36 -8.32 -4.21 9.86
C THR A 36 -7.51 -3.04 9.32
N LEU A 37 -7.53 -2.91 8.02
CA LEU A 37 -6.90 -1.79 7.33
C LEU A 37 -7.99 -0.84 6.90
N THR A 38 -7.90 0.41 7.34
CA THR A 38 -8.86 1.43 6.96
C THR A 38 -8.13 2.46 6.13
N PHE A 39 -8.55 2.62 4.89
CA PHE A 39 -7.93 3.58 3.99
C PHE A 39 -8.85 4.76 3.79
N ALA A 40 -8.29 5.95 3.78
CA ALA A 40 -9.09 7.16 3.66
C ALA A 40 -8.37 8.17 2.78
N ARG A 41 -9.15 9.10 2.27
CA ARG A 41 -8.60 10.23 1.58
C ARG A 41 -8.85 11.45 2.44
N VAL A 42 -7.79 12.15 2.82
CA VAL A 42 -7.91 13.31 3.68
C VAL A 42 -7.41 14.53 2.94
N ASP A 43 -7.88 15.67 3.38
CA ASP A 43 -7.55 16.94 2.74
C ASP A 43 -6.33 17.53 3.44
N HIS A 44 -5.18 17.33 2.87
CA HIS A 44 -3.94 17.79 3.48
C HIS A 44 -3.72 19.29 3.39
N GLU A 45 -4.61 20.00 2.72
CA GLU A 45 -4.47 21.44 2.64
C GLU A 45 -4.96 22.13 3.89
N VAL A 46 -5.65 21.42 4.76
CA VAL A 46 -6.08 22.00 6.03
C VAL A 46 -4.90 21.87 6.99
N GLU A 47 -4.41 23.00 7.48
CA GLU A 47 -3.20 22.98 8.28
C GLU A 47 -3.43 22.89 9.76
N GLU A 48 -4.58 23.29 10.26
CA GLU A 48 -4.84 23.18 11.66
C GLU A 48 -6.28 22.81 11.86
N GLY A 49 -6.56 22.29 13.02
CA GLY A 49 -7.92 21.93 13.38
C GLY A 49 -8.28 20.59 12.79
N GLU A 50 -9.57 20.42 12.55
CA GLU A 50 -10.03 19.16 12.04
C GLU A 50 -9.78 19.05 10.56
N VAL A 51 -9.17 17.94 10.15
CA VAL A 51 -8.87 17.70 8.74
C VAL A 51 -9.95 16.78 8.22
N PRO A 52 -10.75 17.21 7.26
CA PRO A 52 -11.80 16.34 6.74
C PRO A 52 -11.23 15.20 5.94
N GLY A 53 -11.90 14.08 5.99
CA GLY A 53 -11.50 12.92 5.24
C GLY A 53 -12.67 11.98 5.05
N VAL A 54 -12.51 11.06 4.13
CA VAL A 54 -13.55 10.09 3.87
C VAL A 54 -12.90 8.73 3.72
N VAL A 55 -13.50 7.73 4.37
CA VAL A 55 -13.01 6.36 4.25
C VAL A 55 -13.37 5.85 2.87
N VAL A 56 -12.38 5.33 2.17
CA VAL A 56 -12.62 4.78 0.85
C VAL A 56 -12.64 3.27 0.84
N SER A 57 -12.05 2.61 1.86
CA SER A 57 -12.09 1.15 1.89
C SER A 57 -11.68 0.66 3.26
N ARG A 58 -12.27 -0.44 3.68
CA ARG A 58 -11.85 -1.15 4.89
C ARG A 58 -11.71 -2.61 4.54
N ILE A 59 -10.62 -3.21 4.97
CA ILE A 59 -10.32 -4.58 4.62
C ILE A 59 -9.90 -5.32 5.87
N ASN A 60 -10.50 -6.47 6.09
CA ASN A 60 -10.17 -7.31 7.25
C ASN A 60 -9.36 -8.49 6.78
N LEU A 61 -8.27 -8.75 7.48
CA LEU A 61 -7.32 -9.77 7.07
C LEU A 61 -7.03 -10.69 8.24
N SER A 62 -6.75 -11.96 7.94
CA SER A 62 -6.23 -12.84 8.98
C SER A 62 -4.81 -12.38 9.33
N PRO A 63 -4.34 -12.69 10.54
CA PRO A 63 -2.97 -12.32 10.89
C PRO A 63 -1.94 -12.95 9.97
N ARG A 64 -2.21 -14.16 9.52
CA ARG A 64 -1.26 -14.81 8.62
C ARG A 64 -1.17 -14.09 7.29
N PHE A 65 -2.30 -13.72 6.73
CA PHE A 65 -2.27 -13.00 5.47
C PHE A 65 -1.69 -11.61 5.66
N MET A 66 -1.92 -10.99 6.81
CA MET A 66 -1.32 -9.69 7.08
C MET A 66 0.20 -9.78 6.99
N ARG A 67 0.80 -10.85 7.52
CA ARG A 67 2.24 -11.02 7.43
C ARG A 67 2.69 -11.14 5.97
N GLU A 68 1.93 -11.90 5.20
CA GLU A 68 2.28 -12.08 3.79
C GLU A 68 2.14 -10.77 3.03
N LEU A 69 1.12 -9.99 3.37
CA LEU A 69 0.91 -8.72 2.70
C LEU A 69 2.03 -7.75 2.99
N ILE A 70 2.48 -7.68 4.24
CA ILE A 70 3.58 -6.80 4.60
C ILE A 70 4.82 -7.17 3.79
N ASP A 71 5.10 -8.46 3.69
CA ASP A 71 6.28 -8.91 2.95
C ASP A 71 6.16 -8.55 1.49
N ALA A 72 4.98 -8.70 0.91
CA ALA A 72 4.78 -8.36 -0.49
C ALA A 72 4.93 -6.86 -0.72
N MET A 73 4.43 -6.08 0.21
CA MET A 73 4.56 -4.64 0.09
C MET A 73 6.01 -4.20 0.18
N GLU A 74 6.74 -4.75 1.12
CA GLU A 74 8.15 -4.40 1.28
C GLU A 74 8.94 -4.79 0.04
N ASP A 75 8.66 -5.95 -0.50
CA ASP A 75 9.37 -6.42 -1.67
C ASP A 75 9.13 -5.49 -2.85
N ASN A 76 7.90 -5.12 -3.07
CA ASN A 76 7.57 -4.29 -4.20
C ASN A 76 8.08 -2.86 -4.01
N TYR A 77 7.99 -2.35 -2.80
CA TYR A 77 8.52 -1.02 -2.53
C TYR A 77 10.03 -0.98 -2.75
N SER A 78 10.70 -2.05 -2.37
CA SER A 78 12.14 -2.16 -2.56
C SER A 78 12.50 -2.14 -4.04
N LYS A 79 11.70 -2.82 -4.85
CA LYS A 79 11.93 -2.82 -6.29
C LYS A 79 11.72 -1.43 -6.87
N TRP A 80 10.70 -0.73 -6.38
CA TRP A 80 10.46 0.62 -6.84
C TRP A 80 11.62 1.53 -6.46
N GLN A 81 12.13 1.40 -5.24
CA GLN A 81 13.26 2.20 -4.82
C GLN A 81 14.47 1.99 -5.70
N THR A 82 14.76 0.77 -6.02
CA THR A 82 15.89 0.45 -6.87
C THR A 82 15.72 1.07 -8.25
N SER A 83 14.53 0.93 -8.80
CA SER A 83 14.27 1.48 -10.12
C SER A 83 14.38 3.00 -10.11
N GLU A 84 13.82 3.65 -9.10
CA GLU A 84 13.90 5.10 -9.02
C GLU A 84 15.33 5.56 -8.75
N GLY A 85 16.05 4.80 -7.94
CA GLY A 85 17.43 5.13 -7.69
C GLY A 85 18.27 5.07 -8.94
N ILE A 86 18.04 4.06 -9.75
CA ILE A 86 18.78 3.95 -11.00
C ILE A 86 18.42 5.10 -11.94
N LYS A 87 17.15 5.40 -12.03
CA LYS A 87 16.72 6.46 -12.92
C LYS A 87 17.30 7.80 -12.53
N ASN A 88 17.44 8.03 -11.25
CA ASN A 88 17.88 9.34 -10.78
C ASN A 88 19.29 9.33 -10.27
N LEU A 89 20.04 8.32 -10.61
CA LEU A 89 21.38 8.15 -10.09
C LEU A 89 22.27 9.37 -10.26
N PRO A 90 22.27 10.02 -11.40
CA PRO A 90 23.13 11.17 -11.54
C PRO A 90 22.84 12.30 -10.58
N GLU A 91 21.63 12.29 -10.03
CA GLU A 91 21.26 13.35 -9.13
C GLU A 91 21.33 12.96 -7.68
N PHE A 92 21.57 11.69 -7.44
CA PHE A 92 21.60 11.25 -6.08
C PHE A 92 22.79 11.82 -5.39
N GLY A 93 22.65 12.19 -4.16
CA GLY A 93 23.75 12.77 -3.45
C GLY A 93 23.95 14.23 -3.72
N GLY A 94 23.26 14.76 -4.67
CA GLY A 94 23.36 16.18 -4.89
C GLY A 94 22.64 16.92 -3.78
N PRO A 95 23.12 18.07 -3.42
CA PRO A 95 22.51 18.79 -2.33
C PRO A 95 21.09 19.22 -2.62
N ASN A 96 20.71 19.23 -3.87
CA ASN A 96 19.38 19.65 -4.22
C ASN A 96 18.45 18.51 -4.48
N ASP A 97 18.85 17.29 -4.21
CA ASP A 97 17.99 16.17 -4.39
C ASP A 97 16.91 16.21 -3.31
N PRO A 98 15.66 16.39 -3.69
CA PRO A 98 14.60 16.52 -2.67
C PRO A 98 14.50 15.29 -1.78
N ARG A 99 14.97 14.15 -2.25
CA ARG A 99 14.84 12.96 -1.45
C ARG A 99 15.93 12.84 -0.41
N SER A 100 16.93 13.69 -0.45
CA SER A 100 17.97 13.62 0.53
C SER A 100 17.69 14.53 1.72
N GLU A 101 16.56 15.15 1.77
CA GLU A 101 16.23 16.03 2.87
C GLU A 101 15.41 15.38 3.92
#